data_6088cc2638cc168edf846691e1a1fa71
#
_entry.id   6088cc2638cc168edf846691e1a1fa71
#
_cell.length_a   1.000
_cell.length_b   1.000
_cell.length_c   1.000
_cell.angle_alpha   90.00
_cell.angle_beta   90.00
_cell.angle_gamma   90.00
#
_symmetry.space_group_name_H-M   'P 1'
#
loop_
_entity.id
_entity.type
_entity.pdbx_description
1 polymer ?
#
loop_
_entity_poly.entity_id
_entity_poly.type
_entity_poly.pdbx_seq_one_letter_code
_entity_poly.pdbx_strand_id
1 'polypeptide(L)'
;LCPPIAISVGFLLESYINSSMAKTIFDPLKDLQGGQQRATTWYRNAVSLIADRASQGKLMREGRINGRPSAGRMNFFVYDPKYKKSLPFYDTFPLVLPLEPIKGGFMGLNFHYLPYPLRFKLLERMQKFASNNQFDSSTKLEASYGDVASINLIRPAIKKYLYKQCQTGFRRIDVDEMAIAVYLPVANFKKRSLGSVFADSRRKI
;
A
#
# COMPACT_ATOMS: atom_id res chain seq x y z
N LEU A 1 -20.85 16.30 32.68
CA LEU A 1 -19.57 15.94 32.05
C LEU A 1 -19.70 14.50 31.53
N CYS A 2 -19.94 14.36 30.21
CA CYS A 2 -19.94 13.05 29.55
C CYS A 2 -18.50 12.51 29.45
N PRO A 3 -18.24 11.23 29.73
CA PRO A 3 -16.94 10.63 29.47
C PRO A 3 -16.69 10.50 27.97
N PRO A 4 -15.44 10.54 27.51
CA PRO A 4 -15.11 10.53 26.10
C PRO A 4 -15.44 9.20 25.43
N ILE A 5 -16.16 9.28 24.32
CA ILE A 5 -16.66 8.18 23.46
C ILE A 5 -15.51 7.29 22.87
N ALA A 6 -14.25 7.64 23.12
CA ALA A 6 -13.09 6.96 22.56
C ALA A 6 -12.88 5.51 23.04
N ILE A 7 -13.33 5.16 24.24
CA ILE A 7 -13.13 3.81 24.82
C ILE A 7 -14.05 2.76 24.19
N SER A 8 -15.24 3.18 23.78
CA SER A 8 -16.25 2.29 23.18
C SER A 8 -15.89 1.81 21.77
N VAL A 9 -15.23 2.64 20.97
CA VAL A 9 -14.91 2.31 19.57
C VAL A 9 -13.80 1.27 19.46
N GLY A 10 -12.80 1.33 20.34
CA GLY A 10 -11.71 0.35 20.34
C GLY A 10 -12.20 -1.06 20.69
N PHE A 11 -13.05 -1.17 21.70
CA PHE A 11 -13.58 -2.47 22.14
C PHE A 11 -14.53 -3.10 21.11
N LEU A 12 -15.37 -2.30 20.47
CA LEU A 12 -16.25 -2.77 19.39
C LEU A 12 -15.44 -3.18 18.16
N LEU A 13 -14.38 -2.46 17.83
CA LEU A 13 -13.51 -2.78 16.72
C LEU A 13 -12.77 -4.11 16.95
N GLU A 14 -12.24 -4.34 18.14
CA GLU A 14 -11.58 -5.61 18.50
C GLU A 14 -12.53 -6.80 18.47
N SER A 15 -13.73 -6.65 19.00
CA SER A 15 -14.74 -7.72 18.98
C SER A 15 -15.17 -8.05 17.56
N TYR A 16 -15.33 -7.06 16.71
CA TYR A 16 -15.68 -7.25 15.30
C TYR A 16 -14.55 -7.95 14.50
N ILE A 17 -13.31 -7.52 14.68
CA ILE A 17 -12.14 -8.13 14.04
C ILE A 17 -11.94 -9.58 14.48
N ASN A 18 -12.28 -9.91 15.72
CA ASN A 18 -12.17 -11.27 16.26
C ASN A 18 -13.33 -12.20 15.85
N SER A 19 -14.48 -11.66 15.47
CA SER A 19 -15.71 -12.40 15.12
C SER A 19 -15.70 -13.02 13.70
N SER A 20 -14.60 -13.26 13.06
CA SER A 20 -14.37 -13.23 11.67
C SER A 20 -14.72 -14.47 10.84
N MET A 21 -15.63 -14.29 9.92
CA MET A 21 -15.69 -14.91 8.60
C MET A 21 -14.95 -14.08 7.54
N ALA A 22 -14.02 -13.21 7.92
CA ALA A 22 -13.30 -12.34 7.01
C ALA A 22 -12.45 -13.14 6.00
N LYS A 23 -12.66 -12.92 4.71
CA LYS A 23 -11.91 -13.58 3.62
C LYS A 23 -10.48 -13.05 3.52
N THR A 24 -10.28 -11.80 3.91
CA THR A 24 -8.98 -11.13 3.92
C THR A 24 -8.81 -10.30 5.20
N ILE A 25 -7.57 -9.87 5.48
CA ILE A 25 -7.29 -8.97 6.61
C ILE A 25 -7.92 -7.58 6.44
N PHE A 26 -8.31 -7.21 5.22
CA PHE A 26 -8.91 -5.91 4.92
C PHE A 26 -10.41 -5.86 5.24
N ASP A 27 -11.12 -6.99 5.10
CA ASP A 27 -12.58 -7.02 5.15
C ASP A 27 -13.15 -6.44 6.46
N PRO A 28 -12.66 -6.78 7.66
CA PRO A 28 -13.18 -6.20 8.89
C PRO A 28 -13.05 -4.67 8.96
N LEU A 29 -11.97 -4.12 8.39
CA LEU A 29 -11.75 -2.68 8.38
C LEU A 29 -12.56 -1.97 7.30
N LYS A 30 -12.81 -2.64 6.16
CA LYS A 30 -13.67 -2.14 5.09
C LYS A 30 -15.11 -2.02 5.55
N ASP A 31 -15.62 -3.05 6.20
CA ASP A 31 -16.99 -3.06 6.75
C ASP A 31 -17.17 -1.95 7.79
N LEU A 32 -16.18 -1.75 8.67
CA LEU A 32 -16.20 -0.65 9.64
C LEU A 32 -16.06 0.73 9.02
N GLN A 33 -15.40 0.82 7.86
CA GLN A 33 -15.30 2.05 7.09
C GLN A 33 -16.65 2.44 6.47
N GLY A 34 -17.50 1.48 6.14
CA GLY A 34 -18.83 1.70 5.58
C GLY A 34 -18.83 2.42 4.23
N GLY A 35 -17.78 2.19 3.41
CA GLY A 35 -17.60 2.84 2.12
C GLY A 35 -17.24 4.33 2.19
N GLN A 36 -17.19 4.93 3.39
CA GLN A 36 -16.82 6.34 3.58
C GLN A 36 -15.33 6.51 3.83
N GLN A 37 -14.76 7.58 3.30
CA GLN A 37 -13.39 7.96 3.61
C GLN A 37 -13.28 8.43 5.06
N ARG A 38 -12.36 7.84 5.83
CA ARG A 38 -12.12 8.15 7.23
C ARG A 38 -10.88 9.04 7.39
N ALA A 39 -10.77 9.69 8.56
CA ALA A 39 -9.58 10.49 8.88
C ALA A 39 -8.31 9.61 8.97
N THR A 40 -7.15 10.17 8.66
CA THR A 40 -5.83 9.53 8.73
C THR A 40 -5.58 8.82 10.08
N THR A 41 -5.99 9.45 11.18
CA THR A 41 -5.86 8.90 12.53
C THR A 41 -6.69 7.64 12.72
N TRP A 42 -7.87 7.56 12.13
CA TRP A 42 -8.70 6.37 12.16
C TRP A 42 -8.00 5.18 11.49
N TYR A 43 -7.46 5.37 10.27
CA TYR A 43 -6.74 4.31 9.56
C TYR A 43 -5.52 3.82 10.34
N ARG A 44 -4.73 4.72 10.93
CA ARG A 44 -3.58 4.35 11.74
C ARG A 44 -3.97 3.50 12.94
N ASN A 45 -5.01 3.88 13.67
CA ASN A 45 -5.49 3.15 14.83
C ASN A 45 -6.10 1.80 14.42
N ALA A 46 -6.93 1.78 13.38
CA ALA A 46 -7.55 0.56 12.88
C ALA A 46 -6.50 -0.46 12.38
N VAL A 47 -5.49 -0.01 11.64
CA VAL A 47 -4.42 -0.89 11.16
C VAL A 47 -3.58 -1.44 12.31
N SER A 48 -3.37 -0.70 13.41
CA SER A 48 -2.62 -1.22 14.56
C SER A 48 -3.26 -2.47 15.17
N LEU A 49 -4.60 -2.60 15.09
CA LEU A 49 -5.33 -3.77 15.59
C LEU A 49 -5.14 -5.04 14.75
N ILE A 50 -4.75 -4.88 13.49
CA ILE A 50 -4.51 -6.00 12.57
C ILE A 50 -3.03 -6.17 12.21
N ALA A 51 -2.14 -5.32 12.74
CA ALA A 51 -0.73 -5.29 12.38
C ALA A 51 -0.04 -6.65 12.58
N ASP A 52 -0.32 -7.33 13.69
CA ASP A 52 0.25 -8.65 14.00
C ASP A 52 -0.23 -9.75 13.05
N ARG A 53 -1.39 -9.56 12.43
CA ARG A 53 -1.96 -10.46 11.43
C ARG A 53 -1.49 -10.16 10.01
N ALA A 54 -0.97 -8.94 9.78
CA ALA A 54 -0.52 -8.50 8.48
C ALA A 54 0.90 -9.00 8.21
N SER A 55 1.04 -10.24 7.76
CA SER A 55 2.31 -10.78 7.30
C SER A 55 2.36 -10.91 5.78
N GLN A 56 3.58 -10.86 5.21
CA GLN A 56 3.80 -11.11 3.78
C GLN A 56 3.13 -12.41 3.32
N GLY A 57 3.32 -13.52 4.06
CA GLY A 57 2.76 -14.82 3.71
C GLY A 57 1.23 -14.82 3.72
N LYS A 58 0.60 -14.12 4.67
CA LYS A 58 -0.86 -14.02 4.74
C LYS A 58 -1.41 -13.17 3.60
N LEU A 59 -0.83 -12.00 3.36
CA LEU A 59 -1.22 -11.12 2.24
C LEU A 59 -1.12 -11.82 0.88
N MET A 60 -0.09 -12.65 0.67
CA MET A 60 0.08 -13.39 -0.59
C MET A 60 -0.82 -14.63 -0.72
N ARG A 61 -1.40 -15.14 0.36
CA ARG A 61 -2.37 -16.23 0.31
C ARG A 61 -3.81 -15.76 0.14
N GLU A 62 -4.09 -14.52 0.50
CA GLU A 62 -5.42 -13.94 0.48
C GLU A 62 -5.62 -13.03 -0.74
N GLY A 63 -6.85 -12.97 -1.24
CA GLY A 63 -7.24 -12.07 -2.31
C GLY A 63 -6.81 -12.54 -3.70
N ARG A 64 -6.83 -11.60 -4.66
CA ARG A 64 -6.60 -11.89 -6.07
C ARG A 64 -5.13 -11.82 -6.42
N ILE A 65 -4.55 -12.95 -6.85
CA ILE A 65 -3.19 -13.04 -7.38
C ILE A 65 -3.25 -13.10 -8.90
N ASN A 66 -2.53 -12.19 -9.57
CA ASN A 66 -2.47 -12.10 -11.02
C ASN A 66 -1.05 -12.38 -11.51
N GLY A 67 -0.91 -12.89 -12.73
CA GLY A 67 0.39 -13.09 -13.38
C GLY A 67 1.07 -11.79 -13.83
N ARG A 68 0.32 -10.70 -13.90
CA ARG A 68 0.79 -9.34 -14.23
C ARG A 68 0.25 -8.33 -13.23
N PRO A 69 0.96 -7.20 -13.00
CA PRO A 69 0.45 -6.15 -12.13
C PRO A 69 -0.81 -5.53 -12.71
N SER A 70 -1.79 -5.27 -11.86
CA SER A 70 -3.05 -4.64 -12.26
C SER A 70 -2.85 -3.14 -12.44
N ALA A 71 -3.03 -2.63 -13.66
CA ALA A 71 -2.97 -1.20 -13.95
C ALA A 71 -4.04 -0.43 -13.16
N GLY A 72 -3.67 0.75 -12.66
CA GLY A 72 -4.55 1.61 -11.85
C GLY A 72 -4.87 1.07 -10.45
N ARG A 73 -4.19 0.01 -10.01
CA ARG A 73 -4.34 -0.59 -8.67
C ARG A 73 -2.99 -0.83 -8.02
N MET A 74 -2.95 -0.78 -6.72
CA MET A 74 -1.75 -1.20 -5.98
C MET A 74 -1.59 -2.71 -6.04
N ASN A 75 -0.34 -3.16 -5.96
CA ASN A 75 -0.01 -4.58 -5.98
C ASN A 75 1.08 -4.86 -4.94
N PHE A 76 0.90 -5.93 -4.15
CA PHE A 76 1.99 -6.57 -3.41
C PHE A 76 2.60 -7.72 -4.21
N PHE A 77 3.88 -7.91 -4.11
CA PHE A 77 4.60 -9.06 -4.66
C PHE A 77 5.94 -9.24 -3.96
N VAL A 78 6.53 -10.43 -4.07
CA VAL A 78 7.89 -10.69 -3.59
C VAL A 78 8.87 -10.37 -4.71
N TYR A 79 9.89 -9.56 -4.40
CA TYR A 79 10.85 -9.07 -5.37
C TYR A 79 12.30 -9.29 -4.92
N ASP A 80 13.11 -9.89 -5.81
CA ASP A 80 14.55 -10.05 -5.60
C ASP A 80 15.32 -9.27 -6.68
N PRO A 81 15.81 -8.04 -6.41
CA PRO A 81 16.36 -7.18 -7.46
C PRO A 81 17.66 -7.76 -8.06
N LYS A 82 17.79 -7.68 -9.39
CA LYS A 82 18.96 -8.16 -10.13
C LYS A 82 20.29 -7.63 -9.59
N TYR A 83 20.31 -6.36 -9.21
CA TYR A 83 21.53 -5.67 -8.76
C TYR A 83 21.57 -5.47 -7.23
N LYS A 84 21.02 -6.39 -6.46
CA LYS A 84 20.92 -6.30 -5.00
C LYS A 84 22.26 -6.09 -4.28
N LYS A 85 23.39 -6.54 -4.87
CA LYS A 85 24.72 -6.34 -4.29
C LYS A 85 25.14 -4.87 -4.32
N SER A 86 24.88 -4.16 -5.41
CA SER A 86 25.27 -2.75 -5.62
C SER A 86 24.22 -1.75 -5.11
N LEU A 87 22.96 -2.16 -4.91
CA LEU A 87 21.94 -1.27 -4.37
C LEU A 87 22.23 -0.92 -2.91
N PRO A 88 22.12 0.36 -2.51
CA PRO A 88 22.32 0.79 -1.13
C PRO A 88 21.24 0.21 -0.19
N PHE A 89 20.04 0.03 -0.68
CA PHE A 89 18.91 -0.66 -0.03
C PHE A 89 17.83 -0.97 -1.07
N TYR A 90 16.95 -1.90 -0.75
CA TYR A 90 15.83 -2.29 -1.60
C TYR A 90 14.71 -2.94 -0.78
N ASP A 91 13.48 -2.84 -1.28
CA ASP A 91 12.30 -3.45 -0.69
C ASP A 91 12.05 -4.82 -1.33
N THR A 92 11.95 -5.86 -0.53
CA THR A 92 11.70 -7.24 -1.00
C THR A 92 10.21 -7.60 -1.02
N PHE A 93 9.35 -6.77 -0.43
CA PHE A 93 7.90 -6.93 -0.45
C PHE A 93 7.20 -5.59 -0.73
N PRO A 94 7.37 -5.05 -1.93
CA PRO A 94 6.90 -3.71 -2.26
C PRO A 94 5.38 -3.62 -2.40
N LEU A 95 4.82 -2.45 -2.02
CA LEU A 95 3.46 -2.02 -2.35
C LEU A 95 3.54 -1.02 -3.51
N VAL A 96 3.19 -1.44 -4.71
CA VAL A 96 3.44 -0.68 -5.93
C VAL A 96 2.16 -0.38 -6.69
N LEU A 97 2.01 0.89 -7.10
CA LEU A 97 1.11 1.30 -8.17
C LEU A 97 1.90 1.28 -9.49
N PRO A 98 1.56 0.41 -10.46
CA PRO A 98 2.16 0.43 -11.79
C PRO A 98 1.81 1.73 -12.51
N LEU A 99 2.81 2.36 -13.13
CA LEU A 99 2.65 3.62 -13.86
C LEU A 99 2.70 3.41 -15.37
N GLU A 100 3.77 2.78 -15.85
CA GLU A 100 3.95 2.51 -17.28
C GLU A 100 4.69 1.20 -17.53
N PRO A 101 4.40 0.50 -18.64
CA PRO A 101 5.16 -0.68 -19.06
C PRO A 101 6.53 -0.28 -19.62
N ILE A 102 7.53 -1.15 -19.41
CA ILE A 102 8.85 -1.06 -20.03
C ILE A 102 9.27 -2.43 -20.57
N LYS A 103 10.31 -2.50 -21.37
CA LYS A 103 10.83 -3.78 -21.87
C LYS A 103 11.22 -4.71 -20.72
N GLY A 104 10.49 -5.82 -20.60
CA GLY A 104 10.72 -6.85 -19.59
C GLY A 104 10.28 -6.51 -18.16
N GLY A 105 9.46 -5.45 -17.97
CA GLY A 105 9.01 -5.02 -16.66
C GLY A 105 8.05 -3.84 -16.70
N PHE A 106 8.09 -3.03 -15.65
CA PHE A 106 7.28 -1.82 -15.52
C PHE A 106 7.95 -0.79 -14.60
N MET A 107 7.62 0.48 -14.78
CA MET A 107 7.88 1.53 -13.81
C MET A 107 6.72 1.57 -12.83
N GLY A 108 7.01 1.74 -11.54
CA GLY A 108 5.98 1.76 -10.52
C GLY A 108 6.35 2.63 -9.33
N LEU A 109 5.33 3.22 -8.72
CA LEU A 109 5.44 3.99 -7.49
C LEU A 109 5.35 3.04 -6.30
N ASN A 110 6.46 2.88 -5.56
CA ASN A 110 6.51 2.09 -4.34
C ASN A 110 6.21 2.96 -3.13
N PHE A 111 5.04 2.75 -2.53
CA PHE A 111 4.58 3.52 -1.37
C PHE A 111 5.45 3.30 -0.13
N HIS A 112 6.15 2.18 0.00
CA HIS A 112 7.01 1.91 1.15
C HIS A 112 8.21 2.86 1.27
N TYR A 113 8.64 3.49 0.17
CA TYR A 113 9.70 4.51 0.20
C TYR A 113 9.24 5.85 0.78
N LEU A 114 7.94 6.04 0.99
CA LEU A 114 7.35 7.26 1.50
C LEU A 114 6.99 7.12 2.98
N PRO A 115 7.17 8.17 3.81
CA PRO A 115 6.62 8.21 5.16
C PRO A 115 5.10 8.10 5.16
N TYR A 116 4.51 7.46 6.18
CA TYR A 116 3.07 7.21 6.26
C TYR A 116 2.17 8.42 5.97
N PRO A 117 2.43 9.63 6.54
CA PRO A 117 1.59 10.79 6.23
C PRO A 117 1.62 11.18 4.74
N LEU A 118 2.77 11.00 4.08
CA LEU A 118 2.90 11.32 2.66
C LEU A 118 2.22 10.26 1.78
N ARG A 119 2.25 8.97 2.17
CA ARG A 119 1.53 7.92 1.46
C ARG A 119 0.04 8.23 1.35
N PHE A 120 -0.56 8.63 2.48
CA PHE A 120 -1.99 8.91 2.54
C PHE A 120 -2.35 10.17 1.73
N LYS A 121 -1.62 11.27 1.92
CA LYS A 121 -1.83 12.51 1.15
C LYS A 121 -1.73 12.28 -0.36
N LEU A 122 -0.77 11.44 -0.76
CA LEU A 122 -0.61 11.06 -2.16
C LEU A 122 -1.80 10.24 -2.66
N LEU A 123 -2.24 9.25 -1.88
CA LEU A 123 -3.40 8.43 -2.22
C LEU A 123 -4.67 9.29 -2.36
N GLU A 124 -4.94 10.18 -1.41
CA GLU A 124 -6.07 11.12 -1.49
C GLU A 124 -6.03 11.97 -2.78
N ARG A 125 -4.83 12.47 -3.13
CA ARG A 125 -4.66 13.25 -4.36
C ARG A 125 -4.91 12.40 -5.61
N MET A 126 -4.44 11.15 -5.63
CA MET A 126 -4.63 10.23 -6.75
C MET A 126 -6.08 9.76 -6.89
N GLN A 127 -6.82 9.64 -5.80
CA GLN A 127 -8.24 9.28 -5.82
C GLN A 127 -9.10 10.33 -6.54
N LYS A 128 -8.64 11.58 -6.67
CA LYS A 128 -9.31 12.60 -7.50
C LYS A 128 -9.28 12.29 -8.99
N PHE A 129 -8.38 11.41 -9.42
CA PHE A 129 -8.25 10.90 -10.78
C PHE A 129 -8.68 9.43 -10.88
N ALA A 130 -9.67 9.04 -10.08
CA ALA A 130 -10.26 7.71 -10.16
C ALA A 130 -11.18 7.60 -11.38
N SER A 131 -11.22 6.43 -11.99
CA SER A 131 -12.02 6.15 -13.20
C SER A 131 -13.54 6.24 -12.96
N ASN A 132 -13.98 6.18 -11.70
CA ASN A 132 -15.36 6.37 -11.27
C ASN A 132 -15.40 6.78 -9.79
N ASN A 133 -16.59 7.16 -9.31
CA ASN A 133 -16.83 7.60 -7.94
C ASN A 133 -17.35 6.50 -6.99
N GLN A 134 -17.33 5.24 -7.41
CA GLN A 134 -17.83 4.10 -6.62
C GLN A 134 -16.79 3.66 -5.57
N PHE A 135 -15.49 3.90 -5.84
CA PHE A 135 -14.37 3.51 -4.96
C PHE A 135 -14.40 2.04 -4.52
N ASP A 136 -14.80 1.17 -5.42
CA ASP A 136 -14.90 -0.28 -5.24
C ASP A 136 -13.87 -1.06 -6.07
N SER A 137 -14.12 -2.37 -6.24
CA SER A 137 -13.26 -3.25 -7.02
C SER A 137 -13.23 -2.95 -8.53
N SER A 138 -14.16 -2.14 -9.06
CA SER A 138 -14.19 -1.69 -10.47
C SER A 138 -13.32 -0.45 -10.70
N THR A 139 -13.15 0.38 -9.66
CA THR A 139 -12.43 1.66 -9.72
C THR A 139 -10.95 1.48 -10.01
N LYS A 140 -10.35 2.34 -10.84
CA LYS A 140 -8.91 2.41 -11.13
C LYS A 140 -8.39 3.80 -10.86
N LEU A 141 -7.14 3.91 -10.44
CA LEU A 141 -6.44 5.19 -10.33
C LEU A 141 -5.75 5.50 -11.67
N GLU A 142 -6.13 6.60 -12.30
CA GLU A 142 -5.56 7.04 -13.58
C GLU A 142 -4.39 7.99 -13.32
N ALA A 143 -3.24 7.44 -13.00
CA ALA A 143 -2.01 8.19 -12.77
C ALA A 143 -0.94 7.78 -13.78
N SER A 144 -0.45 8.73 -14.55
CA SER A 144 0.66 8.52 -15.48
C SER A 144 2.02 8.65 -14.79
N TYR A 145 3.07 8.12 -15.43
CA TYR A 145 4.45 8.33 -14.97
C TYR A 145 4.79 9.83 -14.92
N GLY A 146 4.40 10.61 -15.93
CA GLY A 146 4.67 12.05 -16.00
C GLY A 146 4.07 12.83 -14.83
N ASP A 147 2.81 12.54 -14.48
CA ASP A 147 2.12 13.19 -13.37
C ASP A 147 2.83 12.96 -12.03
N VAL A 148 3.25 11.71 -11.79
CA VAL A 148 3.90 11.32 -10.54
C VAL A 148 5.37 11.78 -10.51
N ALA A 149 6.10 11.67 -11.62
CA ALA A 149 7.52 12.04 -11.71
C ALA A 149 7.77 13.55 -11.62
N SER A 150 6.77 14.37 -11.96
CA SER A 150 6.82 15.82 -11.81
C SER A 150 6.88 16.28 -10.35
N ILE A 151 6.46 15.42 -9.41
CA ILE A 151 6.46 15.73 -7.98
C ILE A 151 7.79 15.29 -7.38
N ASN A 152 8.73 16.23 -7.19
CA ASN A 152 10.07 15.94 -6.66
C ASN A 152 10.08 15.07 -5.42
N LEU A 153 9.19 15.35 -4.46
CA LEU A 153 9.08 14.63 -3.18
C LEU A 153 8.77 13.13 -3.34
N ILE A 154 8.15 12.73 -4.46
CA ILE A 154 7.69 11.37 -4.72
C ILE A 154 8.63 10.64 -5.69
N ARG A 155 9.33 11.40 -6.54
CA ARG A 155 10.24 10.86 -7.55
C ARG A 155 11.20 9.77 -7.03
N PRO A 156 11.80 9.87 -5.82
CA PRO A 156 12.64 8.81 -5.27
C PRO A 156 11.92 7.48 -5.00
N ALA A 157 10.59 7.47 -4.91
CA ALA A 157 9.79 6.27 -4.71
C ALA A 157 9.42 5.56 -6.03
N ILE A 158 9.66 6.19 -7.19
CA ILE A 158 9.45 5.56 -8.49
C ILE A 158 10.60 4.60 -8.77
N LYS A 159 10.28 3.34 -9.01
CA LYS A 159 11.24 2.25 -9.20
C LYS A 159 10.92 1.46 -10.45
N LYS A 160 12.00 0.88 -11.03
CA LYS A 160 11.91 -0.06 -12.14
C LYS A 160 11.83 -1.49 -11.58
N TYR A 161 10.82 -2.23 -12.00
CA TYR A 161 10.61 -3.63 -11.66
C TYR A 161 10.72 -4.51 -12.90
N LEU A 162 11.53 -5.56 -12.82
CA LEU A 162 11.71 -6.54 -13.90
C LEU A 162 10.90 -7.79 -13.59
N TYR A 163 10.09 -8.28 -14.52
CA TYR A 163 9.25 -9.47 -14.31
C TYR A 163 10.06 -10.70 -13.91
N LYS A 164 11.26 -10.89 -14.50
CA LYS A 164 12.17 -12.01 -14.18
C LYS A 164 12.66 -12.02 -12.72
N GLN A 165 12.52 -10.90 -12.01
CA GLN A 165 12.94 -10.73 -10.62
C GLN A 165 11.76 -10.81 -9.64
N CYS A 166 10.53 -10.89 -10.13
CA CYS A 166 9.36 -11.15 -9.30
C CYS A 166 9.32 -12.63 -8.94
N GLN A 167 9.29 -12.92 -7.64
CA GLN A 167 9.32 -14.30 -7.12
C GLN A 167 7.92 -14.88 -6.95
N THR A 168 6.89 -14.04 -7.01
CA THR A 168 5.48 -14.41 -6.89
C THR A 168 4.66 -13.71 -7.97
N GLY A 169 3.38 -14.11 -8.10
CA GLY A 169 2.38 -13.28 -8.76
C GLY A 169 2.12 -11.98 -8.00
N PHE A 170 1.25 -11.16 -8.53
CA PHE A 170 0.91 -9.84 -8.03
C PHE A 170 -0.41 -9.91 -7.26
N ARG A 171 -0.35 -9.68 -5.94
CA ARG A 171 -1.53 -9.55 -5.07
C ARG A 171 -2.16 -8.17 -5.34
N ARG A 172 -3.28 -8.16 -6.04
CA ARG A 172 -4.03 -6.95 -6.33
C ARG A 172 -4.66 -6.37 -5.06
N ILE A 173 -4.55 -5.06 -4.88
CA ILE A 173 -5.20 -4.26 -3.85
C ILE A 173 -6.24 -3.40 -4.54
N ASP A 174 -7.49 -3.55 -4.18
CA ASP A 174 -8.59 -2.76 -4.73
C ASP A 174 -8.64 -1.38 -4.07
N VAL A 175 -9.34 -0.42 -4.68
CA VAL A 175 -9.29 1.00 -4.26
C VAL A 175 -9.81 1.19 -2.83
N ASP A 176 -10.81 0.43 -2.43
CA ASP A 176 -11.36 0.40 -1.07
C ASP A 176 -10.38 -0.17 -0.01
N GLU A 177 -9.42 -1.01 -0.44
CA GLU A 177 -8.36 -1.56 0.41
C GLU A 177 -7.13 -0.65 0.51
N MET A 178 -6.91 0.24 -0.47
CA MET A 178 -5.67 1.02 -0.60
C MET A 178 -5.37 1.88 0.62
N ALA A 179 -6.40 2.53 1.19
CA ALA A 179 -6.24 3.37 2.37
C ALA A 179 -5.76 2.59 3.60
N ILE A 180 -6.14 1.32 3.70
CA ILE A 180 -5.66 0.41 4.75
C ILE A 180 -4.25 -0.08 4.39
N ALA A 181 -4.05 -0.51 3.14
CA ALA A 181 -2.79 -1.09 2.68
C ALA A 181 -1.58 -0.16 2.84
N VAL A 182 -1.75 1.16 2.64
CA VAL A 182 -0.65 2.13 2.79
C VAL A 182 -0.17 2.29 4.24
N TYR A 183 -0.96 1.89 5.23
CA TYR A 183 -0.59 1.92 6.64
C TYR A 183 -0.06 0.59 7.18
N LEU A 184 -0.20 -0.52 6.43
CA LEU A 184 0.30 -1.82 6.90
C LEU A 184 1.82 -1.78 7.15
N PRO A 185 2.30 -2.29 8.29
CA PRO A 185 3.72 -2.32 8.63
C PRO A 185 4.45 -3.51 7.99
N VAL A 186 4.25 -3.72 6.68
CA VAL A 186 4.75 -4.90 5.94
C VAL A 186 5.94 -4.60 5.01
N ALA A 187 6.43 -3.36 5.02
CA ALA A 187 7.62 -2.95 4.27
C ALA A 187 8.84 -3.79 4.69
N ASN A 188 9.52 -4.41 3.75
CA ASN A 188 10.65 -5.32 4.02
C ASN A 188 11.92 -4.85 3.32
N PHE A 189 12.54 -3.81 3.88
CA PHE A 189 13.82 -3.29 3.39
C PHE A 189 15.00 -4.15 3.82
N LYS A 190 15.94 -4.34 2.89
CA LYS A 190 17.25 -4.94 3.15
C LYS A 190 18.31 -3.85 3.16
N LYS A 191 19.35 -4.06 3.96
CA LYS A 191 20.52 -3.20 4.18
C LYS A 191 20.27 -1.89 4.92
N ARG A 192 19.04 -1.47 5.14
CA ARG A 192 18.69 -0.24 5.89
C ARG A 192 17.37 -0.37 6.63
N SER A 193 17.27 0.36 7.73
CA SER A 193 16.01 0.51 8.46
C SER A 193 15.02 1.42 7.71
N LEU A 194 13.75 1.29 7.98
CA LEU A 194 12.70 2.09 7.38
C LEU A 194 12.90 3.60 7.61
N GLY A 195 13.34 3.99 8.82
CA GLY A 195 13.65 5.38 9.15
C GLY A 195 14.79 5.95 8.30
N SER A 196 15.85 5.16 8.06
CA SER A 196 16.96 5.57 7.18
C SER A 196 16.52 5.71 5.73
N VAL A 197 15.63 4.84 5.24
CA VAL A 197 15.07 4.95 3.88
C VAL A 197 14.29 6.26 3.72
N PHE A 198 13.49 6.63 4.72
CA PHE A 198 12.73 7.89 4.69
C PHE A 198 13.65 9.12 4.72
N ALA A 199 14.74 9.10 5.52
CA ALA A 199 15.71 10.17 5.56
C ALA A 199 16.42 10.35 4.21
N ASP A 200 16.86 9.24 3.58
CA ASP A 200 17.52 9.27 2.27
C ASP A 200 16.58 9.74 1.15
N SER A 201 15.32 9.36 1.20
CA SER A 201 14.32 9.83 0.22
C SER A 201 14.12 11.35 0.29
N ARG A 202 14.26 11.96 1.48
CA ARG A 202 14.18 13.42 1.65
C ARG A 202 15.43 14.15 1.20
N ARG A 203 16.63 13.56 1.35
CA ARG A 203 17.89 14.19 0.95
C ARG A 203 18.11 14.28 -0.56
N LYS A 204 17.34 13.53 -1.33
CA LYS A 204 17.41 13.48 -2.81
C LYS A 204 16.45 14.44 -3.49
N ILE A 205 15.83 15.31 -2.71
CA ILE A 205 14.95 16.40 -3.12
C ILE A 205 15.76 17.71 -3.10
#